data_72aa4e291bf1295f993ba1d8643a5fa6
#
_entry.id   72aa4e291bf1295f993ba1d8643a5fa6
#
_cell.length_a   1.000
_cell.length_b   1.000
_cell.length_c   1.000
_cell.angle_alpha   90.00
_cell.angle_beta   90.00
_cell.angle_gamma   90.00
#
_symmetry.space_group_name_H-M   'P 1'
#
loop_
_entity.id
_entity.type
_entity.pdbx_description
1 polymer ?
#
loop_
_entity_poly.entity_id
_entity_poly.type
_entity_poly.pdbx_seq_one_letter_code
_entity_poly.pdbx_strand_id
1 'polypeptide(L)'
;NKFQKCVVADYGGVCLWIAHKRTTMSQTPFNIQRAAVIGAGTMGRGIVMCLANAGVTVQWVDNNPQMLEQALVSVAETYTHNVRQGRIDQTEADARLARVTAAADYAAIREVDLVIEAVYENLELKQKIFRELDGLLKPEAILASNTSALDIDAIATATRRPQHVLGLHFFSPAHIMKLLEIVRGAQTSPAVLDAALELGKRMGKVSVVSGNCEGFIGNRMLNTYV
;
A
#
# COMPACT_ATOMS: atom_id res chain seq x y z
N ASN A 1 31.78 6.87 -11.71
CA ASN A 1 31.97 7.45 -10.38
C ASN A 1 31.57 8.93 -10.39
N LYS A 2 30.31 9.26 -10.18
CA LYS A 2 29.87 10.57 -9.70
C LYS A 2 28.66 10.35 -8.79
N PHE A 3 28.96 10.16 -7.52
CA PHE A 3 27.96 10.32 -6.47
C PHE A 3 27.69 11.82 -6.33
N GLN A 4 26.54 12.27 -6.79
CA GLN A 4 26.09 13.62 -6.52
C GLN A 4 25.52 13.62 -5.11
N LYS A 5 26.05 14.48 -4.24
CA LYS A 5 25.75 14.61 -2.82
C LYS A 5 24.25 14.78 -2.61
N CYS A 6 23.62 13.85 -1.88
CA CYS A 6 22.32 14.09 -1.28
C CYS A 6 22.49 15.12 -0.15
N VAL A 7 21.72 16.19 -0.19
CA VAL A 7 21.67 17.14 0.92
C VAL A 7 20.83 16.48 2.02
N VAL A 8 21.50 16.11 3.09
CA VAL A 8 20.86 15.67 4.33
C VAL A 8 20.57 16.94 5.12
N ALA A 9 19.31 17.35 5.19
CA ALA A 9 18.90 18.33 6.16
C ALA A 9 18.57 17.59 7.47
N ASP A 10 19.41 17.75 8.46
CA ASP A 10 19.18 17.21 9.79
C ASP A 10 18.27 18.19 10.56
N TYR A 11 17.00 17.84 10.63
CA TYR A 11 16.02 18.49 11.51
C TYR A 11 15.60 17.48 12.57
N GLY A 12 16.38 17.41 13.66
CA GLY A 12 15.98 16.67 14.85
C GLY A 12 15.77 15.16 14.65
N GLY A 13 16.67 14.48 13.93
CA GLY A 13 16.68 13.02 13.76
C GLY A 13 15.78 12.49 12.64
N VAL A 14 15.28 13.33 11.75
CA VAL A 14 14.53 12.87 10.56
C VAL A 14 15.47 12.84 9.35
N CYS A 15 15.86 11.66 8.89
CA CYS A 15 16.52 11.50 7.59
C CYS A 15 15.49 11.53 6.47
N LEU A 16 15.34 12.66 5.79
CA LEU A 16 14.58 12.78 4.55
C LEU A 16 15.47 12.36 3.38
N TRP A 17 15.14 11.22 2.73
CA TRP A 17 15.76 10.84 1.48
C TRP A 17 14.87 11.32 0.32
N ILE A 18 15.23 12.45 -0.30
CA ILE A 18 14.60 12.85 -1.56
C ILE A 18 15.42 12.22 -2.70
N ALA A 19 14.96 11.08 -3.20
CA ALA A 19 15.59 10.42 -4.32
C ALA A 19 15.15 11.09 -5.63
N HIS A 20 15.93 12.08 -6.11
CA HIS A 20 15.88 12.53 -7.50
C HIS A 20 16.96 11.79 -8.30
N LYS A 21 16.68 10.58 -8.76
CA LYS A 21 17.50 9.89 -9.73
C LYS A 21 16.65 9.58 -10.94
N ARG A 22 16.99 10.17 -12.10
CA ARG A 22 16.67 9.54 -13.38
C ARG A 22 17.40 8.20 -13.41
N THR A 23 16.75 7.17 -12.95
CA THR A 23 17.23 5.82 -13.07
C THR A 23 16.71 5.29 -14.40
N THR A 24 17.61 4.91 -15.31
CA THR A 24 17.33 3.89 -16.31
C THR A 24 16.45 2.83 -15.65
N MET A 25 15.36 2.43 -16.29
CA MET A 25 14.42 1.43 -15.78
C MET A 25 15.21 0.22 -15.28
N SER A 26 15.51 0.19 -13.98
CA SER A 26 15.93 -1.00 -13.30
C SER A 26 14.73 -1.93 -13.35
N GLN A 27 14.86 -3.09 -14.00
CA GLN A 27 13.86 -4.14 -13.88
C GLN A 27 13.88 -4.55 -12.41
N THR A 28 12.91 -4.06 -11.64
CA THR A 28 12.73 -4.55 -10.29
C THR A 28 12.36 -6.03 -10.41
N PRO A 29 12.94 -6.93 -9.60
CA PRO A 29 12.56 -8.34 -9.63
C PRO A 29 11.08 -8.55 -9.25
N PHE A 30 10.43 -7.54 -8.70
CA PHE A 30 9.03 -7.56 -8.32
C PHE A 30 8.18 -6.80 -9.34
N ASN A 31 7.32 -7.55 -10.04
CA ASN A 31 6.32 -6.99 -10.95
C ASN A 31 4.93 -7.15 -10.32
N ILE A 32 4.40 -6.08 -9.74
CA ILE A 32 3.12 -6.11 -9.05
C ILE A 32 1.98 -5.97 -10.07
N GLN A 33 1.35 -7.10 -10.40
CA GLN A 33 0.19 -7.19 -11.29
C GLN A 33 -1.07 -7.64 -10.55
N ARG A 34 -0.92 -8.44 -9.49
CA ARG A 34 -2.01 -8.94 -8.66
C ARG A 34 -1.76 -8.53 -7.22
N ALA A 35 -2.74 -7.90 -6.61
CA ALA A 35 -2.66 -7.52 -5.21
C ALA A 35 -3.88 -8.04 -4.44
N ALA A 36 -3.73 -8.17 -3.13
CA ALA A 36 -4.85 -8.31 -2.22
C ALA A 36 -4.91 -7.13 -1.26
N VAL A 37 -6.13 -6.77 -0.87
CA VAL A 37 -6.36 -5.80 0.20
C VAL A 37 -7.16 -6.49 1.30
N ILE A 38 -6.70 -6.37 2.54
CA ILE A 38 -7.37 -6.94 3.72
C ILE A 38 -7.99 -5.81 4.51
N GLY A 39 -9.31 -5.85 4.67
CA GLY A 39 -10.12 -4.83 5.31
C GLY A 39 -10.98 -4.06 4.32
N ALA A 40 -12.30 -4.03 4.56
CA ALA A 40 -13.29 -3.35 3.72
C ALA A 40 -13.75 -2.00 4.30
N GLY A 41 -12.97 -1.42 5.22
CA GLY A 41 -13.21 -0.09 5.78
C GLY A 41 -12.92 1.04 4.79
N THR A 42 -12.96 2.27 5.30
CA THR A 42 -12.74 3.50 4.49
C THR A 42 -11.39 3.48 3.78
N MET A 43 -10.31 3.06 4.46
CA MET A 43 -8.99 2.99 3.83
C MET A 43 -8.92 1.89 2.79
N GLY A 44 -9.40 0.67 3.09
CA GLY A 44 -9.42 -0.45 2.15
C GLY A 44 -10.12 -0.11 0.84
N ARG A 45 -11.30 0.54 0.90
CA ARG A 45 -12.02 1.01 -0.30
C ARG A 45 -11.17 1.93 -1.18
N GLY A 46 -10.55 2.92 -0.58
CA GLY A 46 -9.71 3.87 -1.31
C GLY A 46 -8.45 3.22 -1.88
N ILE A 47 -7.82 2.28 -1.17
CA ILE A 47 -6.63 1.54 -1.61
C ILE A 47 -6.97 0.63 -2.79
N VAL A 48 -8.08 -0.11 -2.72
CA VAL A 48 -8.59 -0.94 -3.82
C VAL A 48 -8.78 -0.12 -5.09
N MET A 49 -9.39 1.07 -4.99
CA MET A 49 -9.56 1.98 -6.12
C MET A 49 -8.21 2.46 -6.68
N CYS A 50 -7.23 2.79 -5.82
CA CYS A 50 -5.89 3.18 -6.28
C CYS A 50 -5.22 2.07 -7.10
N LEU A 51 -5.30 0.84 -6.64
CA LEU A 51 -4.72 -0.32 -7.31
C LEU A 51 -5.44 -0.62 -8.63
N ALA A 52 -6.78 -0.64 -8.64
CA ALA A 52 -7.58 -0.85 -9.85
C ALA A 52 -7.32 0.23 -10.91
N ASN A 53 -7.17 1.49 -10.51
CA ASN A 53 -6.81 2.62 -11.38
C ASN A 53 -5.39 2.46 -11.96
N ALA A 54 -4.48 1.83 -11.23
CA ALA A 54 -3.12 1.53 -11.68
C ALA A 54 -3.02 0.29 -12.57
N GLY A 55 -4.15 -0.34 -12.92
CA GLY A 55 -4.20 -1.54 -13.76
C GLY A 55 -3.85 -2.83 -13.01
N VAL A 56 -3.87 -2.84 -11.68
CA VAL A 56 -3.61 -4.01 -10.85
C VAL A 56 -4.92 -4.77 -10.62
N THR A 57 -4.89 -6.10 -10.78
CA THR A 57 -6.01 -6.95 -10.38
C THR A 57 -6.02 -7.11 -8.87
N VAL A 58 -7.16 -6.84 -8.24
CA VAL A 58 -7.30 -6.78 -6.79
C VAL A 58 -8.26 -7.85 -6.28
N GLN A 59 -7.79 -8.65 -5.36
CA GLN A 59 -8.61 -9.54 -4.54
C GLN A 59 -8.84 -8.87 -3.19
N TRP A 60 -10.11 -8.67 -2.84
CA TRP A 60 -10.48 -7.92 -1.63
C TRP A 60 -11.05 -8.86 -0.59
N VAL A 61 -10.46 -8.87 0.60
CA VAL A 61 -10.81 -9.77 1.70
C VAL A 61 -11.26 -8.96 2.91
N ASP A 62 -12.33 -9.39 3.53
CA ASP A 62 -12.75 -8.95 4.86
C ASP A 62 -13.34 -10.12 5.63
N ASN A 63 -13.20 -10.13 6.95
CA ASN A 63 -13.80 -11.13 7.82
C ASN A 63 -15.32 -10.99 7.94
N ASN A 64 -15.88 -9.86 7.50
CA ASN A 64 -17.32 -9.60 7.44
C ASN A 64 -17.78 -9.51 5.98
N PRO A 65 -18.41 -10.57 5.43
CA PRO A 65 -18.85 -10.59 4.04
C PRO A 65 -19.82 -9.46 3.67
N GLN A 66 -20.70 -9.06 4.60
CA GLN A 66 -21.65 -7.97 4.36
C GLN A 66 -20.94 -6.61 4.23
N MET A 67 -19.91 -6.38 5.05
CA MET A 67 -19.08 -5.17 4.90
C MET A 67 -18.35 -5.15 3.56
N LEU A 68 -17.84 -6.30 3.12
CA LEU A 68 -17.16 -6.42 1.82
C LEU A 68 -18.13 -6.15 0.67
N GLU A 69 -19.33 -6.70 0.70
CA GLU A 69 -20.38 -6.46 -0.29
C GLU A 69 -20.76 -4.97 -0.36
N GLN A 70 -21.03 -4.35 0.78
CA GLN A 70 -21.32 -2.91 0.86
C GLN A 70 -20.16 -2.05 0.34
N ALA A 71 -18.95 -2.46 0.61
CA ALA A 71 -17.76 -1.77 0.14
C ALA A 71 -17.60 -1.85 -1.40
N LEU A 72 -17.90 -3.02 -2.00
CA LEU A 72 -17.93 -3.17 -3.46
C LEU A 72 -19.00 -2.29 -4.11
N VAL A 73 -20.20 -2.23 -3.54
CA VAL A 73 -21.26 -1.33 -4.00
C VAL A 73 -20.79 0.13 -3.94
N SER A 74 -20.20 0.54 -2.82
CA SER A 74 -19.69 1.92 -2.63
C SER A 74 -18.58 2.29 -3.64
N VAL A 75 -17.73 1.34 -4.00
CA VAL A 75 -16.70 1.55 -5.06
C VAL A 75 -17.38 1.72 -6.42
N ALA A 76 -18.37 0.90 -6.75
CA ALA A 76 -19.14 1.00 -8.00
C ALA A 76 -19.88 2.35 -8.12
N GLU A 77 -20.53 2.79 -7.02
CA GLU A 77 -21.17 4.09 -6.94
C GLU A 77 -20.19 5.25 -7.17
N THR A 78 -18.99 5.16 -6.60
CA THR A 78 -17.95 6.17 -6.79
C THR A 78 -17.51 6.25 -8.26
N TYR A 79 -17.33 5.13 -8.94
CA TYR A 79 -17.01 5.13 -10.38
C TYR A 79 -18.18 5.66 -11.21
N THR A 80 -19.42 5.27 -10.91
CA THR A 80 -20.62 5.79 -11.56
C THR A 80 -20.72 7.32 -11.40
N HIS A 81 -20.45 7.83 -10.20
CA HIS A 81 -20.38 9.27 -9.95
C HIS A 81 -19.30 9.94 -10.81
N ASN A 82 -18.11 9.36 -10.92
CA ASN A 82 -17.03 9.91 -11.75
C ASN A 82 -17.38 9.93 -13.24
N VAL A 83 -18.11 8.93 -13.74
CA VAL A 83 -18.64 8.93 -15.12
C VAL A 83 -19.63 10.08 -15.30
N ARG A 84 -20.59 10.25 -14.40
CA ARG A 84 -21.58 11.36 -14.46
C ARG A 84 -20.92 12.74 -14.43
N GLN A 85 -19.78 12.87 -13.77
CA GLN A 85 -19.00 14.11 -13.71
C GLN A 85 -18.06 14.28 -14.91
N GLY A 86 -18.04 13.36 -15.86
CA GLY A 86 -17.15 13.40 -17.04
C GLY A 86 -15.67 13.24 -16.71
N ARG A 87 -15.32 12.69 -15.53
CA ARG A 87 -13.92 12.48 -15.12
C ARG A 87 -13.30 11.25 -15.78
N ILE A 88 -14.10 10.24 -16.05
CA ILE A 88 -13.78 9.01 -16.76
C ILE A 88 -14.98 8.64 -17.65
N ASP A 89 -14.77 7.86 -18.69
CA ASP A 89 -15.87 7.29 -19.45
C ASP A 89 -16.37 5.96 -18.84
N GLN A 90 -17.49 5.44 -19.37
CA GLN A 90 -18.10 4.21 -18.87
C GLN A 90 -17.18 2.99 -19.07
N THR A 91 -16.50 2.93 -20.21
CA THR A 91 -15.59 1.83 -20.56
C THR A 91 -14.44 1.75 -19.55
N GLU A 92 -13.87 2.89 -19.17
CA GLU A 92 -12.83 2.96 -18.15
C GLU A 92 -13.36 2.56 -16.77
N ALA A 93 -14.57 3.00 -16.39
CA ALA A 93 -15.19 2.62 -15.13
C ALA A 93 -15.40 1.10 -15.04
N ASP A 94 -15.96 0.50 -16.11
CA ASP A 94 -16.20 -0.94 -16.19
C ASP A 94 -14.89 -1.74 -16.14
N ALA A 95 -13.86 -1.27 -16.85
CA ALA A 95 -12.54 -1.89 -16.84
C ALA A 95 -11.88 -1.85 -15.45
N ARG A 96 -12.07 -0.76 -14.68
CA ARG A 96 -11.55 -0.64 -13.31
C ARG A 96 -12.31 -1.55 -12.35
N LEU A 97 -13.64 -1.58 -12.46
CA LEU A 97 -14.48 -2.47 -11.62
C LEU A 97 -14.18 -3.95 -11.89
N ALA A 98 -13.97 -4.34 -13.13
CA ALA A 98 -13.63 -5.71 -13.51
C ALA A 98 -12.30 -6.22 -12.91
N ARG A 99 -11.43 -5.31 -12.46
CA ARG A 99 -10.19 -5.68 -11.77
C ARG A 99 -10.39 -5.99 -10.28
N VAL A 100 -11.56 -5.71 -9.71
CA VAL A 100 -11.81 -5.87 -8.27
C VAL A 100 -12.74 -7.04 -8.05
N THR A 101 -12.30 -8.02 -7.28
CA THR A 101 -13.10 -9.20 -6.92
C THR A 101 -13.07 -9.44 -5.43
N ALA A 102 -14.22 -9.84 -4.85
CA ALA A 102 -14.25 -10.34 -3.49
C ALA A 102 -13.53 -11.70 -3.42
N ALA A 103 -12.75 -11.89 -2.38
CA ALA A 103 -12.14 -13.18 -2.06
C ALA A 103 -12.71 -13.67 -0.73
N ALA A 104 -13.06 -14.97 -0.67
CA ALA A 104 -13.76 -15.55 0.47
C ALA A 104 -12.86 -15.66 1.71
N ASP A 105 -11.57 -15.90 1.48
CA ASP A 105 -10.57 -16.12 2.52
C ASP A 105 -9.15 -15.87 2.01
N TYR A 106 -8.16 -16.05 2.89
CA TYR A 106 -6.76 -15.90 2.52
C TYR A 106 -6.24 -17.00 1.59
N ALA A 107 -6.91 -18.15 1.49
CA ALA A 107 -6.50 -19.20 0.56
C ALA A 107 -6.69 -18.76 -0.90
N ALA A 108 -7.67 -17.90 -1.16
CA ALA A 108 -7.93 -17.36 -2.50
C ALA A 108 -6.83 -16.40 -2.99
N ILE A 109 -6.05 -15.80 -2.08
CA ILE A 109 -5.04 -14.78 -2.42
C ILE A 109 -3.60 -15.30 -2.49
N ARG A 110 -3.38 -16.61 -2.56
CA ARG A 110 -2.04 -17.24 -2.51
C ARG A 110 -1.07 -16.73 -3.56
N GLU A 111 -1.58 -16.42 -4.74
CA GLU A 111 -0.81 -16.11 -5.94
C GLU A 111 -0.62 -14.60 -6.17
N VAL A 112 -0.98 -13.76 -5.21
CA VAL A 112 -0.78 -12.31 -5.34
C VAL A 112 0.69 -11.93 -5.19
N ASP A 113 1.04 -10.78 -5.79
CA ASP A 113 2.39 -10.22 -5.72
C ASP A 113 2.56 -9.31 -4.51
N LEU A 114 1.44 -8.73 -4.03
CA LEU A 114 1.40 -7.78 -2.92
C LEU A 114 0.13 -7.99 -2.10
N VAL A 115 0.27 -7.96 -0.78
CA VAL A 115 -0.87 -7.78 0.13
C VAL A 115 -0.74 -6.44 0.84
N ILE A 116 -1.83 -5.66 0.89
CA ILE A 116 -1.93 -4.44 1.70
C ILE A 116 -2.96 -4.69 2.80
N GLU A 117 -2.51 -4.75 4.03
CA GLU A 117 -3.36 -4.87 5.20
C GLU A 117 -3.83 -3.47 5.63
N ALA A 118 -5.15 -3.31 5.78
CA ALA A 118 -5.83 -2.06 6.12
C ALA A 118 -6.95 -2.29 7.16
N VAL A 119 -6.70 -3.17 8.15
CA VAL A 119 -7.61 -3.45 9.28
C VAL A 119 -7.37 -2.47 10.43
N TYR A 120 -8.05 -2.72 11.57
CA TYR A 120 -7.91 -1.91 12.78
C TYR A 120 -6.45 -1.77 13.23
N GLU A 121 -6.13 -0.59 13.83
CA GLU A 121 -4.80 -0.24 14.31
C GLU A 121 -4.51 -0.96 15.62
N ASN A 122 -4.17 -2.24 15.53
CA ASN A 122 -3.82 -3.11 16.64
C ASN A 122 -2.66 -4.03 16.23
N LEU A 123 -1.55 -3.94 16.96
CA LEU A 123 -0.32 -4.65 16.61
C LEU A 123 -0.50 -6.18 16.62
N GLU A 124 -1.14 -6.73 17.64
CA GLU A 124 -1.34 -8.18 17.77
C GLU A 124 -2.19 -8.74 16.63
N LEU A 125 -3.25 -8.00 16.25
CA LEU A 125 -4.10 -8.36 15.12
C LEU A 125 -3.31 -8.37 13.81
N LYS A 126 -2.52 -7.31 13.56
CA LYS A 126 -1.68 -7.22 12.36
C LYS A 126 -0.63 -8.32 12.33
N GLN A 127 0.05 -8.59 13.44
CA GLN A 127 1.00 -9.70 13.55
C GLN A 127 0.35 -11.07 13.30
N LYS A 128 -0.89 -11.29 13.81
CA LYS A 128 -1.64 -12.52 13.54
C LYS A 128 -1.89 -12.69 12.04
N ILE A 129 -2.39 -11.64 11.38
CA ILE A 129 -2.65 -11.63 9.94
C ILE A 129 -1.36 -11.89 9.15
N PHE A 130 -0.27 -11.19 9.47
CA PHE A 130 1.01 -11.34 8.77
C PHE A 130 1.60 -12.73 8.93
N ARG A 131 1.47 -13.35 10.10
CA ARG A 131 1.90 -14.74 10.35
C ARG A 131 1.11 -15.73 9.50
N GLU A 132 -0.20 -15.54 9.40
CA GLU A 132 -1.08 -16.38 8.59
C GLU A 132 -0.76 -16.25 7.09
N LEU A 133 -0.61 -15.02 6.61
CA LEU A 133 -0.24 -14.73 5.23
C LEU A 133 1.15 -15.26 4.87
N ASP A 134 2.12 -15.17 5.78
CA ASP A 134 3.48 -15.70 5.56
C ASP A 134 3.48 -17.20 5.28
N GLY A 135 2.56 -17.95 5.87
CA GLY A 135 2.39 -19.37 5.65
C GLY A 135 1.65 -19.74 4.36
N LEU A 136 0.88 -18.81 3.77
CA LEU A 136 0.00 -19.08 2.65
C LEU A 136 0.50 -18.54 1.30
N LEU A 137 1.11 -17.37 1.31
CA LEU A 137 1.51 -16.66 0.10
C LEU A 137 2.78 -17.24 -0.51
N LYS A 138 2.94 -17.06 -1.83
CA LYS A 138 4.19 -17.37 -2.52
C LYS A 138 5.39 -16.66 -1.87
N PRO A 139 6.61 -17.23 -1.94
CA PRO A 139 7.78 -16.70 -1.24
C PRO A 139 8.14 -15.25 -1.60
N GLU A 140 7.87 -14.85 -2.84
CA GLU A 140 8.21 -13.52 -3.38
C GLU A 140 7.16 -12.45 -3.06
N ALA A 141 6.02 -12.82 -2.47
CA ALA A 141 4.96 -11.87 -2.17
C ALA A 141 5.43 -10.79 -1.17
N ILE A 142 5.11 -9.55 -1.47
CA ILE A 142 5.35 -8.40 -0.60
C ILE A 142 4.18 -8.28 0.37
N LEU A 143 4.48 -8.03 1.63
CA LEU A 143 3.51 -7.77 2.70
C LEU A 143 3.61 -6.31 3.14
N ALA A 144 2.53 -5.57 3.00
CA ALA A 144 2.48 -4.17 3.39
C ALA A 144 1.39 -3.92 4.43
N SER A 145 1.66 -3.07 5.42
CA SER A 145 0.64 -2.56 6.34
C SER A 145 0.33 -1.09 6.03
N ASN A 146 -0.96 -0.74 6.06
CA ASN A 146 -1.41 0.64 5.97
C ASN A 146 -1.49 1.30 7.36
N THR A 147 -0.72 0.82 8.33
CA THR A 147 -0.65 1.45 9.65
C THR A 147 -0.27 2.92 9.53
N SER A 148 -0.79 3.74 10.43
CA SER A 148 -0.47 5.17 10.53
C SER A 148 0.61 5.48 11.57
N ALA A 149 0.92 4.53 12.47
CA ALA A 149 1.80 4.79 13.60
C ALA A 149 2.54 3.56 14.15
N LEU A 150 2.06 2.33 13.86
CA LEU A 150 2.67 1.12 14.42
C LEU A 150 4.04 0.84 13.81
N ASP A 151 4.90 0.28 14.63
CA ASP A 151 6.24 -0.13 14.26
C ASP A 151 6.22 -1.26 13.21
N ILE A 152 6.71 -0.96 12.00
CA ILE A 152 6.79 -1.90 10.88
C ILE A 152 7.73 -3.07 11.21
N ASP A 153 8.80 -2.84 11.97
CA ASP A 153 9.72 -3.90 12.36
C ASP A 153 9.04 -4.86 13.33
N ALA A 154 8.24 -4.35 14.27
CA ALA A 154 7.42 -5.19 15.15
C ALA A 154 6.42 -6.05 14.37
N ILE A 155 5.78 -5.51 13.33
CA ILE A 155 4.91 -6.30 12.44
C ILE A 155 5.72 -7.35 11.67
N ALA A 156 6.88 -6.99 11.14
CA ALA A 156 7.74 -7.86 10.35
C ALA A 156 8.27 -9.08 11.14
N THR A 157 8.41 -8.98 12.47
CA THR A 157 8.81 -10.12 13.33
C THR A 157 7.84 -11.30 13.26
N ALA A 158 6.60 -11.07 12.82
CA ALA A 158 5.59 -12.11 12.67
C ALA A 158 5.80 -12.97 11.40
N THR A 159 6.75 -12.62 10.52
CA THR A 159 7.02 -13.30 9.24
C THR A 159 8.42 -13.88 9.19
N ARG A 160 8.62 -14.87 8.30
CA ARG A 160 9.95 -15.43 7.97
C ARG A 160 10.64 -14.68 6.83
N ARG A 161 9.98 -13.63 6.30
CA ARG A 161 10.46 -12.80 5.19
C ARG A 161 10.42 -11.30 5.54
N PRO A 162 11.03 -10.84 6.64
CA PRO A 162 11.00 -9.45 7.04
C PRO A 162 11.56 -8.50 5.97
N GLN A 163 12.42 -9.00 5.07
CA GLN A 163 12.95 -8.25 3.92
C GLN A 163 11.88 -7.92 2.85
N HIS A 164 10.73 -8.59 2.87
CA HIS A 164 9.56 -8.32 2.00
C HIS A 164 8.44 -7.56 2.71
N VAL A 165 8.70 -7.05 3.92
CA VAL A 165 7.72 -6.27 4.70
C VAL A 165 8.05 -4.79 4.64
N LEU A 166 7.01 -3.95 4.50
CA LEU A 166 7.09 -2.49 4.53
C LEU A 166 5.75 -1.87 4.97
N GLY A 167 5.76 -0.57 5.26
CA GLY A 167 4.54 0.22 5.39
C GLY A 167 4.17 0.88 4.07
N LEU A 168 2.87 0.89 3.76
CA LEU A 168 2.27 1.71 2.70
C LEU A 168 1.18 2.57 3.33
N HIS A 169 1.58 3.71 3.88
CA HIS A 169 0.68 4.61 4.58
C HIS A 169 0.00 5.56 3.59
N PHE A 170 -1.26 5.27 3.31
CA PHE A 170 -2.14 6.13 2.50
C PHE A 170 -2.86 7.12 3.40
N PHE A 171 -3.14 8.32 2.87
CA PHE A 171 -3.92 9.35 3.56
C PHE A 171 -5.39 9.31 3.12
N SER A 172 -6.28 9.54 4.07
CA SER A 172 -7.73 9.48 3.83
C SER A 172 -8.25 10.76 3.14
N PRO A 173 -9.10 10.65 2.10
CA PRO A 173 -9.50 9.44 1.38
C PRO A 173 -8.42 8.96 0.41
N ALA A 174 -8.04 7.67 0.47
CA ALA A 174 -6.85 7.17 -0.23
C ALA A 174 -6.89 7.37 -1.76
N HIS A 175 -8.06 7.28 -2.40
CA HIS A 175 -8.20 7.48 -3.85
C HIS A 175 -8.13 8.96 -4.30
N ILE A 176 -8.18 9.90 -3.36
CA ILE A 176 -8.11 11.35 -3.62
C ILE A 176 -6.74 11.92 -3.23
N MET A 177 -6.29 11.59 -2.01
CA MET A 177 -5.04 12.12 -1.46
C MET A 177 -3.84 11.59 -2.23
N LYS A 178 -2.96 12.49 -2.65
CA LYS A 178 -1.82 12.11 -3.50
C LYS A 178 -0.62 11.57 -2.74
N LEU A 179 -0.45 11.93 -1.48
CA LEU A 179 0.69 11.50 -0.68
C LEU A 179 0.59 10.00 -0.36
N LEU A 180 1.70 9.30 -0.53
CA LEU A 180 1.93 7.92 -0.10
C LEU A 180 3.27 7.86 0.63
N GLU A 181 3.27 7.51 1.90
CA GLU A 181 4.50 7.23 2.64
C GLU A 181 4.83 5.75 2.53
N ILE A 182 6.01 5.47 2.01
CA ILE A 182 6.58 4.13 1.94
C ILE A 182 7.49 3.99 3.15
N VAL A 183 7.02 3.29 4.18
CA VAL A 183 7.74 3.17 5.45
C VAL A 183 8.70 2.00 5.37
N ARG A 184 9.98 2.30 5.42
CA ARG A 184 11.05 1.31 5.38
C ARG A 184 11.31 0.75 6.77
N GLY A 185 11.10 -0.55 6.96
CA GLY A 185 11.61 -1.29 8.11
C GLY A 185 13.12 -1.56 8.02
N ALA A 186 13.73 -1.93 9.12
CA ALA A 186 15.18 -2.17 9.22
C ALA A 186 15.67 -3.25 8.23
N GLN A 187 14.86 -4.25 7.96
CA GLN A 187 15.19 -5.36 7.07
C GLN A 187 14.58 -5.23 5.67
N THR A 188 13.72 -4.25 5.40
CA THR A 188 13.09 -4.06 4.08
C THR A 188 14.14 -3.96 2.98
N SER A 189 14.06 -4.86 1.99
CA SER A 189 15.05 -4.91 0.91
C SER A 189 14.93 -3.72 -0.04
N PRO A 190 16.02 -3.26 -0.66
CA PRO A 190 15.97 -2.19 -1.67
C PRO A 190 15.06 -2.51 -2.85
N ALA A 191 15.01 -3.76 -3.29
CA ALA A 191 14.17 -4.19 -4.41
C ALA A 191 12.67 -4.06 -4.08
N VAL A 192 12.26 -4.32 -2.83
CA VAL A 192 10.88 -4.13 -2.36
C VAL A 192 10.52 -2.64 -2.30
N LEU A 193 11.46 -1.79 -1.87
CA LEU A 193 11.26 -0.33 -1.88
C LEU A 193 11.12 0.20 -3.31
N ASP A 194 11.94 -0.26 -4.24
CA ASP A 194 11.86 0.14 -5.65
C ASP A 194 10.53 -0.29 -6.27
N ALA A 195 10.06 -1.51 -5.96
CA ALA A 195 8.75 -1.98 -6.40
C ALA A 195 7.58 -1.14 -5.84
N ALA A 196 7.66 -0.75 -4.57
CA ALA A 196 6.67 0.10 -3.93
C ALA A 196 6.66 1.52 -4.52
N LEU A 197 7.83 2.10 -4.84
CA LEU A 197 7.97 3.39 -5.51
C LEU A 197 7.36 3.35 -6.92
N GLU A 198 7.63 2.30 -7.69
CA GLU A 198 7.07 2.13 -9.03
C GLU A 198 5.54 1.94 -8.97
N LEU A 199 5.04 1.15 -8.02
CA LEU A 199 3.61 1.02 -7.79
C LEU A 199 2.98 2.37 -7.43
N GLY A 200 3.58 3.13 -6.52
CA GLY A 200 3.12 4.47 -6.15
C GLY A 200 3.01 5.40 -7.36
N LYS A 201 4.00 5.37 -8.25
CA LYS A 201 3.99 6.11 -9.51
C LYS A 201 2.84 5.68 -10.43
N ARG A 202 2.62 4.36 -10.59
CA ARG A 202 1.49 3.82 -11.37
C ARG A 202 0.14 4.26 -10.80
N MET A 203 0.01 4.36 -9.48
CA MET A 203 -1.18 4.86 -8.78
C MET A 203 -1.33 6.41 -8.87
N GLY A 204 -0.40 7.13 -9.51
CA GLY A 204 -0.41 8.59 -9.56
C GLY A 204 -0.14 9.26 -8.21
N LYS A 205 0.56 8.58 -7.30
CA LYS A 205 0.92 9.10 -5.99
C LYS A 205 2.23 9.89 -6.02
N VAL A 206 2.35 10.83 -5.09
CA VAL A 206 3.61 11.43 -4.68
C VAL A 206 4.15 10.57 -3.55
N SER A 207 5.07 9.67 -3.89
CA SER A 207 5.62 8.73 -2.93
C SER A 207 6.85 9.29 -2.26
N VAL A 208 6.93 9.17 -0.94
CA VAL A 208 8.11 9.50 -0.13
C VAL A 208 8.53 8.29 0.69
N VAL A 209 9.82 8.02 0.77
CA VAL A 209 10.34 6.96 1.64
C VAL A 209 10.56 7.54 3.02
N SER A 210 9.89 6.96 4.01
CA SER A 210 10.02 7.29 5.42
C SER A 210 10.80 6.21 6.16
N GLY A 211 11.52 6.60 7.20
CA GLY A 211 12.01 5.66 8.22
C GLY A 211 10.85 5.16 9.09
N ASN A 212 11.09 4.02 9.75
CA ASN A 212 10.17 3.43 10.73
C ASN A 212 10.30 4.18 12.06
N CYS A 213 9.57 5.29 12.20
CA CYS A 213 9.52 6.12 13.40
C CYS A 213 8.08 6.51 13.70
N GLU A 214 7.80 6.87 14.94
CA GLU A 214 6.46 7.26 15.39
C GLU A 214 5.87 8.39 14.52
N GLY A 215 4.66 8.17 13.99
CA GLY A 215 3.94 9.13 13.14
C GLY A 215 4.56 9.35 11.76
N PHE A 216 5.60 8.60 11.39
CA PHE A 216 6.33 8.66 10.11
C PHE A 216 6.73 10.11 9.74
N ILE A 217 6.37 10.63 8.58
CA ILE A 217 6.63 12.03 8.20
C ILE A 217 5.37 12.88 8.42
N GLY A 218 4.24 12.50 7.83
CA GLY A 218 3.04 13.33 7.78
C GLY A 218 2.41 13.55 9.14
N ASN A 219 2.17 12.49 9.90
CA ASN A 219 1.58 12.61 11.24
C ASN A 219 2.55 13.28 12.22
N ARG A 220 3.85 13.02 12.09
CA ARG A 220 4.86 13.67 12.93
C ARG A 220 4.90 15.18 12.67
N MET A 221 4.79 15.63 11.42
CA MET A 221 4.68 17.05 11.10
C MET A 221 3.39 17.65 11.66
N LEU A 222 2.26 16.94 11.48
CA LEU A 222 0.95 17.42 11.96
C LEU A 222 0.94 17.60 13.48
N ASN A 223 1.45 16.62 14.23
CA ASN A 223 1.51 16.66 15.70
C ASN A 223 2.34 17.81 16.26
N THR A 224 3.18 18.45 15.43
CA THR A 224 3.97 19.63 15.84
C THR A 224 3.15 20.91 15.77
N TYR A 225 2.02 20.92 15.04
CA TYR A 225 1.16 22.09 14.84
C TYR A 225 -0.15 22.05 15.62
N VAL A 226 -0.43 20.98 16.35
CA VAL A 226 -1.61 20.80 17.22
C VAL A 226 -1.17 20.76 18.68
#